data_a0d5da98c0d192393edf70a5e29a8b84
#
_entry.id   a0d5da98c0d192393edf70a5e29a8b84
#
_cell.length_a   1.000
_cell.length_b   1.000
_cell.length_c   1.000
_cell.angle_alpha   90.00
_cell.angle_beta   90.00
_cell.angle_gamma   90.00
#
_symmetry.space_group_name_H-M   'P 1'
#
loop_
_entity.id
_entity.type
_entity.pdbx_description
1 polymer ?
#
loop_
_entity_poly.entity_id
_entity_poly.type
_entity_poly.pdbx_seq_one_letter_code
_entity_poly.pdbx_strand_id
1 'polypeptide(L)'
;MTDTSESQTSKTRTLTPLPWAPGEKIDFAACRSVKVTCVSEIGWADNRDMMQDISSGGGLAASQWRIPWREDNARGSCSLLEVEGLDGARRRLLIDAGWNRDYMHERLAATGVAELIATGGVEALFVTHEHMDHLFGVQAVLELKPDITIYIPSTLHAEAERFIAGGVFPEAHAANAVPHTGELVRLEPGGVHALMPGLAAVGFDVPIILGVEGEQSLYANLEREGLVALTGCGHPTLERIVAFASDHLARGDKLYGLYGGLHMAPFGALTPEQAARARDMGRYGFERIACNHCTGLAAVELMVELGYPVVRGTGRDGSVSDLYVGNGDSVTFG
;
A
#
# COMPACT_ATOMS: atom_id res chain seq x y z
N MET A 1 -7.40 -25.01 -39.72
CA MET A 1 -7.97 -24.75 -38.38
C MET A 1 -7.18 -23.58 -37.81
N THR A 2 -7.74 -22.40 -37.92
CA THR A 2 -7.15 -21.16 -37.41
C THR A 2 -7.58 -21.04 -35.95
N ASP A 3 -6.61 -21.30 -35.06
CA ASP A 3 -6.79 -21.10 -33.64
C ASP A 3 -6.73 -19.58 -33.37
N THR A 4 -7.89 -18.93 -33.29
CA THR A 4 -8.03 -17.57 -32.80
C THR A 4 -8.28 -17.63 -31.30
N SER A 5 -7.23 -17.88 -30.53
CA SER A 5 -7.23 -17.53 -29.12
C SER A 5 -7.22 -15.99 -29.04
N GLU A 6 -8.39 -15.36 -28.94
CA GLU A 6 -8.49 -13.99 -28.50
C GLU A 6 -7.85 -13.93 -27.09
N SER A 7 -6.69 -13.29 -27.01
CA SER A 7 -6.06 -13.01 -25.73
C SER A 7 -7.02 -12.08 -24.97
N GLN A 8 -7.65 -12.57 -23.92
CA GLN A 8 -8.45 -11.74 -23.02
C GLN A 8 -7.49 -10.78 -22.33
N THR A 9 -7.45 -9.56 -22.82
CA THR A 9 -6.71 -8.44 -22.21
C THR A 9 -7.56 -7.80 -21.12
N SER A 10 -6.92 -7.27 -20.08
CA SER A 10 -7.59 -6.51 -19.01
C SER A 10 -8.45 -5.40 -19.59
N LYS A 11 -9.64 -5.21 -19.01
CA LYS A 11 -10.49 -4.05 -19.32
C LYS A 11 -10.06 -2.88 -18.45
N THR A 12 -9.56 -1.82 -19.08
CA THR A 12 -9.13 -0.62 -18.34
C THR A 12 -10.26 0.42 -18.31
N ARG A 13 -10.50 1.00 -17.14
CA ARG A 13 -11.38 2.16 -16.97
C ARG A 13 -10.84 3.13 -15.92
N THR A 14 -11.28 4.37 -15.97
CA THR A 14 -11.00 5.36 -14.92
C THR A 14 -12.21 5.44 -13.97
N LEU A 15 -11.98 5.41 -12.67
CA LEU A 15 -13.02 5.63 -11.67
C LEU A 15 -13.28 7.12 -11.53
N THR A 16 -14.53 7.52 -11.71
CA THR A 16 -14.92 8.92 -11.53
C THR A 16 -14.80 9.31 -10.05
N PRO A 17 -14.13 10.43 -9.73
CA PRO A 17 -14.09 10.92 -8.36
C PRO A 17 -15.47 11.40 -7.90
N LEU A 18 -15.69 11.43 -6.59
CA LEU A 18 -16.88 12.02 -6.01
C LEU A 18 -16.98 13.50 -6.41
N PRO A 19 -18.20 14.00 -6.69
CA PRO A 19 -18.40 15.42 -6.99
C PRO A 19 -18.00 16.27 -5.79
N TRP A 20 -17.36 17.39 -6.07
CA TRP A 20 -16.84 18.28 -5.05
C TRP A 20 -17.01 19.75 -5.48
N ALA A 21 -17.52 20.57 -4.58
CA ALA A 21 -17.59 22.01 -4.77
C ALA A 21 -16.57 22.73 -3.85
N PRO A 22 -15.96 23.84 -4.31
CA PRO A 22 -15.02 24.60 -3.47
C PRO A 22 -15.64 25.00 -2.12
N GLY A 23 -14.96 24.65 -1.03
CA GLY A 23 -15.40 24.94 0.34
C GLY A 23 -16.32 23.90 0.97
N GLU A 24 -16.72 22.86 0.23
CA GLU A 24 -17.48 21.73 0.78
C GLU A 24 -16.53 20.59 1.17
N LYS A 25 -16.93 19.81 2.17
CA LYS A 25 -16.23 18.58 2.56
C LYS A 25 -16.91 17.40 1.88
N ILE A 26 -16.11 16.47 1.35
CA ILE A 26 -16.58 15.27 0.66
C ILE A 26 -16.96 14.22 1.70
N ASP A 27 -18.20 13.77 1.67
CA ASP A 27 -18.70 12.63 2.46
C ASP A 27 -18.71 11.38 1.58
N PHE A 28 -18.12 10.30 2.07
CA PHE A 28 -18.10 8.99 1.41
C PHE A 28 -18.74 7.90 2.28
N ALA A 29 -19.75 8.31 3.07
CA ALA A 29 -20.45 7.49 4.06
C ALA A 29 -19.54 7.02 5.20
N ALA A 30 -20.01 6.07 6.01
CA ALA A 30 -19.25 5.52 7.12
C ALA A 30 -19.26 3.98 7.12
N CYS A 31 -18.29 3.38 7.77
CA CYS A 31 -18.24 1.97 8.12
C CYS A 31 -18.20 1.82 9.66
N ARG A 32 -18.43 0.60 10.14
CA ARG A 32 -18.38 0.29 11.57
C ARG A 32 -16.96 0.17 12.06
N SER A 33 -16.14 -0.58 11.33
CA SER A 33 -14.75 -0.83 11.68
C SER A 33 -13.94 -1.18 10.44
N VAL A 34 -12.63 -1.02 10.56
CA VAL A 34 -11.67 -1.61 9.61
C VAL A 34 -10.67 -2.44 10.40
N LYS A 35 -10.38 -3.64 9.87
CA LYS A 35 -9.31 -4.50 10.36
C LYS A 35 -8.25 -4.63 9.28
N VAL A 36 -6.99 -4.41 9.65
CA VAL A 36 -5.86 -4.62 8.75
C VAL A 36 -5.04 -5.77 9.29
N THR A 37 -4.81 -6.78 8.45
CA THR A 37 -3.85 -7.86 8.72
C THR A 37 -2.62 -7.62 7.89
N CYS A 38 -1.49 -7.43 8.52
CA CYS A 38 -0.20 -7.30 7.86
C CYS A 38 0.23 -8.68 7.31
N VAL A 39 0.18 -8.86 6.00
CA VAL A 39 0.65 -10.09 5.36
C VAL A 39 2.17 -10.09 5.37
N SER A 40 2.78 -8.98 4.96
CA SER A 40 4.21 -8.73 5.04
C SER A 40 4.51 -7.23 5.15
N GLU A 41 5.43 -6.87 6.06
CA GLU A 41 5.97 -5.51 6.21
C GLU A 41 7.41 -5.38 5.71
N ILE A 42 8.05 -6.48 5.31
CA ILE A 42 9.45 -6.52 4.93
C ILE A 42 9.59 -6.21 3.44
N GLY A 43 10.12 -5.04 3.08
CA GLY A 43 10.37 -4.70 1.68
C GLY A 43 11.50 -5.52 1.07
N TRP A 44 12.61 -5.65 1.80
CA TRP A 44 13.83 -6.39 1.40
C TRP A 44 14.57 -6.94 2.63
N ALA A 45 15.49 -7.88 2.43
CA ALA A 45 16.18 -8.58 3.52
C ALA A 45 17.41 -7.82 4.06
N ASP A 46 18.22 -7.20 3.21
CA ASP A 46 19.43 -6.47 3.60
C ASP A 46 19.51 -5.10 2.89
N ASN A 47 19.68 -4.03 3.69
CA ASN A 47 19.76 -2.66 3.20
C ASN A 47 21.02 -2.40 2.33
N ARG A 48 22.13 -3.07 2.62
CA ARG A 48 23.38 -2.88 1.86
C ARG A 48 23.26 -3.47 0.48
N ASP A 49 22.63 -4.63 0.37
CA ASP A 49 22.35 -5.29 -0.90
C ASP A 49 21.39 -4.44 -1.74
N MET A 50 20.34 -3.91 -1.11
CA MET A 50 19.40 -2.99 -1.74
C MET A 50 20.13 -1.74 -2.30
N MET A 51 20.96 -1.10 -1.50
CA MET A 51 21.71 0.09 -1.92
C MET A 51 22.77 -0.22 -2.99
N GLN A 52 23.35 -1.42 -2.98
CA GLN A 52 24.26 -1.86 -4.02
C GLN A 52 23.57 -2.08 -5.35
N ASP A 53 22.38 -2.69 -5.36
CA ASP A 53 21.58 -2.88 -6.57
C ASP A 53 21.20 -1.53 -7.18
N ILE A 54 20.68 -0.60 -6.35
CA ILE A 54 20.36 0.77 -6.78
C ILE A 54 21.60 1.45 -7.38
N SER A 55 22.75 1.38 -6.72
CA SER A 55 23.98 1.99 -7.20
C SER A 55 24.45 1.40 -8.53
N SER A 56 24.37 0.07 -8.68
CA SER A 56 24.79 -0.62 -9.91
C SER A 56 23.85 -0.33 -11.10
N GLY A 57 22.57 -0.06 -10.82
CA GLY A 57 21.55 0.28 -11.82
C GLY A 57 21.51 1.76 -12.22
N GLY A 58 22.38 2.61 -11.66
CA GLY A 58 22.45 4.04 -12.02
C GLY A 58 22.01 5.01 -10.91
N GLY A 59 21.75 4.52 -9.70
CA GLY A 59 21.42 5.32 -8.52
C GLY A 59 19.93 5.62 -8.37
N LEU A 60 19.58 6.45 -7.38
CA LEU A 60 18.19 6.76 -7.02
C LEU A 60 17.37 7.48 -8.11
N ALA A 61 18.03 8.05 -9.11
CA ALA A 61 17.37 8.69 -10.25
C ALA A 61 17.11 7.73 -11.43
N ALA A 62 17.62 6.49 -11.37
CA ALA A 62 17.37 5.48 -12.38
C ALA A 62 15.96 4.93 -12.28
N SER A 63 15.39 4.49 -13.41
CA SER A 63 14.13 3.75 -13.39
C SER A 63 14.32 2.39 -12.75
N GLN A 64 13.44 2.01 -11.80
CA GLN A 64 13.44 0.70 -11.16
C GLN A 64 13.40 -0.46 -12.15
N TRP A 65 12.82 -0.26 -13.33
CA TRP A 65 12.72 -1.25 -14.40
C TRP A 65 14.05 -1.57 -15.09
N ARG A 66 15.13 -0.89 -14.71
CA ARG A 66 16.51 -1.09 -15.23
C ARG A 66 17.51 -1.48 -14.16
N ILE A 67 17.11 -1.51 -12.90
CA ILE A 67 17.99 -1.91 -11.80
C ILE A 67 18.02 -3.43 -11.74
N PRO A 68 19.21 -4.08 -11.77
CA PRO A 68 19.34 -5.53 -11.73
C PRO A 68 19.13 -6.04 -10.30
N TRP A 69 17.88 -6.10 -9.87
CA TRP A 69 17.51 -6.48 -8.52
C TRP A 69 17.89 -7.92 -8.17
N ARG A 70 18.35 -8.14 -6.96
CA ARG A 70 18.62 -9.47 -6.43
C ARG A 70 17.34 -10.12 -5.92
N GLU A 71 17.03 -11.28 -6.49
CA GLU A 71 15.83 -12.03 -6.11
C GLU A 71 15.87 -12.52 -4.64
N ASP A 72 17.05 -12.91 -4.15
CA ASP A 72 17.28 -13.37 -2.77
C ASP A 72 17.11 -12.26 -1.73
N ASN A 73 17.28 -10.99 -2.11
CA ASN A 73 17.01 -9.83 -1.26
C ASN A 73 15.55 -9.39 -1.29
N ALA A 74 14.79 -9.75 -2.30
CA ALA A 74 13.40 -9.31 -2.49
C ALA A 74 12.44 -9.97 -1.48
N ARG A 75 11.51 -9.16 -0.89
CA ARG A 75 10.43 -9.62 0.00
C ARG A 75 9.12 -8.99 -0.43
N GLY A 76 8.73 -7.86 0.13
CA GLY A 76 7.63 -7.00 -0.31
C GLY A 76 6.59 -6.72 0.76
N SER A 77 5.93 -5.56 0.61
CA SER A 77 4.86 -5.09 1.47
C SER A 77 3.49 -5.54 0.95
N CYS A 78 2.65 -6.04 1.86
CA CYS A 78 1.28 -6.46 1.53
C CYS A 78 0.42 -6.51 2.78
N SER A 79 -0.83 -6.09 2.67
CA SER A 79 -1.79 -6.14 3.78
C SER A 79 -3.19 -6.49 3.30
N LEU A 80 -3.96 -7.24 4.10
CA LEU A 80 -5.38 -7.46 3.90
C LEU A 80 -6.17 -6.43 4.70
N LEU A 81 -6.98 -5.63 4.03
CA LEU A 81 -7.95 -4.72 4.63
C LEU A 81 -9.34 -5.37 4.61
N GLU A 82 -9.95 -5.49 5.79
CA GLU A 82 -11.36 -5.88 5.97
C GLU A 82 -12.15 -4.66 6.44
N VAL A 83 -13.23 -4.32 5.74
CA VAL A 83 -14.15 -3.23 6.08
C VAL A 83 -15.48 -3.84 6.50
N GLU A 84 -15.94 -3.56 7.73
CA GLU A 84 -17.28 -3.92 8.19
C GLU A 84 -18.21 -2.72 8.01
N GLY A 85 -19.18 -2.86 7.11
CA GLY A 85 -20.21 -1.87 6.86
C GLY A 85 -21.16 -1.69 8.05
N LEU A 86 -21.95 -0.62 8.05
CA LEU A 86 -22.98 -0.38 9.07
C LEU A 86 -24.11 -1.43 9.03
N ASP A 87 -24.29 -2.07 7.90
CA ASP A 87 -25.21 -3.19 7.67
C ASP A 87 -24.65 -4.56 8.15
N GLY A 88 -23.40 -4.58 8.63
CA GLY A 88 -22.70 -5.78 9.06
C GLY A 88 -22.06 -6.57 7.92
N ALA A 89 -22.18 -6.14 6.66
CA ALA A 89 -21.48 -6.77 5.55
C ALA A 89 -19.95 -6.55 5.68
N ARG A 90 -19.18 -7.57 5.32
CA ARG A 90 -17.71 -7.50 5.32
C ARG A 90 -17.17 -7.57 3.90
N ARG A 91 -16.36 -6.60 3.55
CA ARG A 91 -15.70 -6.49 2.26
C ARG A 91 -14.19 -6.45 2.46
N ARG A 92 -13.44 -6.97 1.48
CA ARG A 92 -11.98 -7.11 1.62
C ARG A 92 -11.26 -6.61 0.39
N LEU A 93 -10.18 -5.88 0.64
CA LEU A 93 -9.20 -5.48 -0.36
C LEU A 93 -7.81 -5.98 0.07
N LEU A 94 -7.00 -6.36 -0.89
CA LEU A 94 -5.55 -6.49 -0.68
C LEU A 94 -4.92 -5.13 -0.94
N ILE A 95 -4.03 -4.66 -0.06
CA ILE A 95 -3.21 -3.46 -0.25
C ILE A 95 -1.82 -3.95 -0.62
N ASP A 96 -1.39 -3.60 -1.83
CA ASP A 96 -0.12 -4.01 -2.45
C ASP A 96 0.08 -5.53 -2.60
N ALA A 97 1.02 -5.91 -3.44
CA ALA A 97 1.25 -7.30 -3.84
C ALA A 97 2.62 -7.84 -3.43
N GLY A 98 3.46 -6.97 -2.82
CA GLY A 98 4.82 -7.34 -2.46
C GLY A 98 5.78 -7.35 -3.64
N TRP A 99 6.89 -8.12 -3.51
CA TRP A 99 7.97 -8.16 -4.50
C TRP A 99 8.29 -9.58 -4.96
N ASN A 100 8.79 -10.42 -4.07
CA ASN A 100 9.20 -11.79 -4.42
C ASN A 100 7.97 -12.70 -4.45
N ARG A 101 7.76 -13.38 -5.59
CA ARG A 101 6.63 -14.28 -5.82
C ARG A 101 6.53 -15.40 -4.76
N ASP A 102 7.62 -16.11 -4.53
CA ASP A 102 7.61 -17.30 -3.67
C ASP A 102 7.46 -16.91 -2.20
N TYR A 103 8.17 -15.85 -1.78
CA TYR A 103 7.98 -15.25 -0.46
C TYR A 103 6.52 -14.81 -0.23
N MET A 104 5.90 -14.15 -1.22
CA MET A 104 4.51 -13.71 -1.10
C MET A 104 3.53 -14.89 -1.03
N HIS A 105 3.76 -15.96 -1.79
CA HIS A 105 2.97 -17.18 -1.63
C HIS A 105 3.03 -17.76 -0.22
N GLU A 106 4.22 -17.86 0.37
CA GLU A 106 4.39 -18.30 1.76
C GLU A 106 3.62 -17.39 2.73
N ARG A 107 3.75 -16.07 2.58
CA ARG A 107 3.09 -15.11 3.47
C ARG A 107 1.57 -15.11 3.34
N LEU A 108 1.06 -15.13 2.10
CA LEU A 108 -0.39 -15.22 1.83
C LEU A 108 -0.99 -16.52 2.39
N ALA A 109 -0.27 -17.63 2.27
CA ALA A 109 -0.70 -18.92 2.83
C ALA A 109 -0.66 -18.91 4.37
N ALA A 110 0.43 -18.42 4.97
CA ALA A 110 0.61 -18.39 6.42
C ALA A 110 -0.46 -17.52 7.13
N THR A 111 -0.96 -16.49 6.47
CA THR A 111 -2.01 -15.59 6.99
C THR A 111 -3.43 -16.04 6.62
N GLY A 112 -3.59 -17.10 5.83
CA GLY A 112 -4.89 -17.55 5.29
C GLY A 112 -5.46 -16.69 4.18
N VAL A 113 -4.73 -15.65 3.75
CA VAL A 113 -5.18 -14.72 2.71
C VAL A 113 -5.21 -15.37 1.33
N ALA A 114 -4.34 -16.34 1.06
CA ALA A 114 -4.33 -17.09 -0.20
C ALA A 114 -5.69 -17.76 -0.48
N GLU A 115 -6.29 -18.41 0.51
CA GLU A 115 -7.60 -19.04 0.39
C GLU A 115 -8.71 -17.99 0.13
N LEU A 116 -8.65 -16.86 0.81
CA LEU A 116 -9.61 -15.76 0.59
C LEU A 116 -9.53 -15.22 -0.84
N ILE A 117 -8.32 -15.05 -1.39
CA ILE A 117 -8.15 -14.61 -2.79
C ILE A 117 -8.72 -15.66 -3.75
N ALA A 118 -8.31 -16.92 -3.60
CA ALA A 118 -8.69 -18.01 -4.49
C ALA A 118 -10.22 -18.27 -4.52
N THR A 119 -10.89 -18.06 -3.39
CA THR A 119 -12.35 -18.25 -3.27
C THR A 119 -13.17 -16.99 -3.59
N GLY A 120 -12.53 -15.89 -3.99
CA GLY A 120 -13.21 -14.62 -4.28
C GLY A 120 -13.63 -13.85 -3.04
N GLY A 121 -13.11 -14.20 -1.86
CA GLY A 121 -13.33 -13.49 -0.61
C GLY A 121 -12.55 -12.17 -0.51
N VAL A 122 -11.62 -11.91 -1.44
CA VAL A 122 -10.96 -10.61 -1.66
C VAL A 122 -11.48 -10.04 -2.97
N GLU A 123 -12.07 -8.85 -2.92
CA GLU A 123 -12.77 -8.24 -4.05
C GLU A 123 -11.82 -7.55 -5.03
N ALA A 124 -10.74 -6.97 -4.52
CA ALA A 124 -9.77 -6.27 -5.35
C ALA A 124 -8.36 -6.20 -4.71
N LEU A 125 -7.37 -5.97 -5.55
CA LEU A 125 -6.03 -5.52 -5.21
C LEU A 125 -5.98 -3.99 -5.36
N PHE A 126 -5.53 -3.29 -4.36
CA PHE A 126 -5.27 -1.85 -4.37
C PHE A 126 -3.75 -1.64 -4.34
N VAL A 127 -3.18 -1.21 -5.47
CA VAL A 127 -1.75 -0.90 -5.60
C VAL A 127 -1.52 0.55 -5.20
N THR A 128 -0.77 0.79 -4.15
CA THR A 128 -0.54 2.15 -3.65
C THR A 128 0.35 2.97 -4.59
N HIS A 129 1.42 2.37 -5.10
CA HIS A 129 2.36 2.94 -6.08
C HIS A 129 3.18 1.81 -6.73
N GLU A 130 4.01 2.13 -7.71
CA GLU A 130 4.66 1.12 -8.54
C GLU A 130 6.04 0.64 -8.06
N HIS A 131 6.52 1.00 -6.86
CA HIS A 131 7.79 0.45 -6.38
C HIS A 131 7.76 -1.08 -6.40
N MET A 132 8.93 -1.67 -6.67
CA MET A 132 9.11 -3.11 -6.81
C MET A 132 8.59 -3.90 -5.61
N ASP A 133 8.77 -3.39 -4.40
CA ASP A 133 8.35 -4.06 -3.16
C ASP A 133 6.86 -3.90 -2.83
N HIS A 134 6.09 -3.24 -3.70
CA HIS A 134 4.63 -3.12 -3.66
C HIS A 134 3.95 -3.78 -4.87
N LEU A 135 4.65 -3.93 -6.01
CA LEU A 135 4.04 -4.33 -7.27
C LEU A 135 4.60 -5.63 -7.86
N PHE A 136 5.94 -5.89 -7.76
CA PHE A 136 6.54 -7.00 -8.53
C PHE A 136 6.06 -8.38 -8.10
N GLY A 137 5.50 -8.51 -6.88
CA GLY A 137 4.86 -9.72 -6.40
C GLY A 137 3.45 -9.99 -6.93
N VAL A 138 2.93 -9.16 -7.85
CA VAL A 138 1.57 -9.28 -8.40
C VAL A 138 1.26 -10.67 -8.97
N GLN A 139 2.27 -11.38 -9.48
CA GLN A 139 2.11 -12.75 -9.98
C GLN A 139 1.57 -13.69 -8.90
N ALA A 140 2.01 -13.57 -7.64
CA ALA A 140 1.51 -14.42 -6.56
C ALA A 140 -0.01 -14.25 -6.33
N VAL A 141 -0.54 -13.05 -6.55
CA VAL A 141 -1.97 -12.77 -6.47
C VAL A 141 -2.70 -13.27 -7.71
N LEU A 142 -2.14 -13.04 -8.91
CA LEU A 142 -2.75 -13.43 -10.18
C LEU A 142 -2.78 -14.94 -10.39
N GLU A 143 -1.84 -15.71 -9.84
CA GLU A 143 -1.88 -17.17 -9.84
C GLU A 143 -3.05 -17.72 -9.04
N LEU A 144 -3.52 -17.00 -8.02
CA LEU A 144 -4.70 -17.35 -7.24
C LEU A 144 -6.00 -16.85 -7.86
N LYS A 145 -5.98 -15.64 -8.46
CA LYS A 145 -7.13 -15.00 -9.08
C LYS A 145 -6.71 -14.04 -10.20
N PRO A 146 -6.57 -14.54 -11.45
CA PRO A 146 -6.11 -13.72 -12.58
C PRO A 146 -7.09 -12.63 -13.01
N ASP A 147 -8.37 -12.75 -12.64
CA ASP A 147 -9.44 -11.80 -12.94
C ASP A 147 -9.78 -10.86 -11.77
N ILE A 148 -8.93 -10.77 -10.75
CA ILE A 148 -9.14 -9.85 -9.63
C ILE A 148 -9.16 -8.40 -10.14
N THR A 149 -10.10 -7.56 -9.66
CA THR A 149 -10.06 -6.13 -9.96
C THR A 149 -8.79 -5.51 -9.36
N ILE A 150 -8.06 -4.68 -10.13
CA ILE A 150 -6.87 -3.98 -9.64
C ILE A 150 -7.11 -2.47 -9.72
N TYR A 151 -7.05 -1.79 -8.57
CA TYR A 151 -7.03 -0.33 -8.49
C TYR A 151 -5.57 0.15 -8.55
N ILE A 152 -5.29 1.05 -9.50
CA ILE A 152 -3.95 1.62 -9.72
C ILE A 152 -4.01 3.15 -9.72
N PRO A 153 -2.95 3.86 -9.29
CA PRO A 153 -2.82 5.28 -9.58
C PRO A 153 -2.68 5.50 -11.10
N SER A 154 -3.32 6.55 -11.63
CA SER A 154 -3.20 6.88 -13.07
C SER A 154 -1.80 7.37 -13.45
N THR A 155 -0.96 7.64 -12.46
CA THR A 155 0.47 7.98 -12.62
C THR A 155 1.38 6.78 -12.86
N LEU A 156 0.87 5.54 -12.82
CA LEU A 156 1.65 4.35 -13.16
C LEU A 156 2.26 4.47 -14.56
N HIS A 157 3.53 4.11 -14.68
CA HIS A 157 4.20 4.06 -15.97
C HIS A 157 3.69 2.91 -16.85
N ALA A 158 3.87 3.05 -18.16
CA ALA A 158 3.49 2.00 -19.11
C ALA A 158 4.20 0.65 -18.86
N GLU A 159 5.39 0.68 -18.25
CA GLU A 159 6.13 -0.49 -17.81
C GLU A 159 5.35 -1.28 -16.74
N ALA A 160 4.80 -0.59 -15.74
CA ALA A 160 4.03 -1.22 -14.67
C ALA A 160 2.74 -1.86 -15.21
N GLU A 161 2.00 -1.17 -16.08
CA GLU A 161 0.80 -1.73 -16.71
C GLU A 161 1.15 -2.94 -17.60
N ARG A 162 2.26 -2.85 -18.36
CA ARG A 162 2.74 -3.97 -19.18
C ARG A 162 3.17 -5.15 -18.30
N PHE A 163 3.77 -4.90 -17.13
CA PHE A 163 4.13 -5.93 -16.17
C PHE A 163 2.88 -6.64 -15.64
N ILE A 164 1.85 -5.91 -15.22
CA ILE A 164 0.56 -6.46 -14.77
C ILE A 164 -0.08 -7.32 -15.90
N ALA A 165 0.05 -6.91 -17.14
CA ALA A 165 -0.46 -7.62 -18.31
C ALA A 165 0.36 -8.88 -18.71
N GLY A 166 1.36 -9.28 -17.91
CA GLY A 166 2.19 -10.47 -18.18
C GLY A 166 3.54 -10.12 -18.82
N GLY A 167 4.08 -8.93 -18.51
CA GLY A 167 5.35 -8.46 -19.05
C GLY A 167 6.57 -9.06 -18.38
N VAL A 168 7.67 -9.06 -19.13
CA VAL A 168 8.99 -9.48 -18.67
C VAL A 168 9.97 -8.32 -18.83
N PHE A 169 10.75 -8.05 -17.81
CA PHE A 169 11.77 -7.00 -17.74
C PHE A 169 13.12 -7.63 -17.32
N PRO A 170 13.89 -8.16 -18.29
CA PRO A 170 15.12 -8.89 -17.99
C PRO A 170 16.18 -8.05 -17.27
N GLU A 171 16.25 -6.75 -17.57
CA GLU A 171 17.19 -5.83 -16.93
C GLU A 171 16.91 -5.67 -15.44
N ALA A 172 15.64 -5.73 -15.04
CA ALA A 172 15.21 -5.62 -13.66
C ALA A 172 15.06 -6.99 -12.95
N HIS A 173 15.39 -8.09 -13.64
CA HIS A 173 15.12 -9.45 -13.17
C HIS A 173 13.65 -9.65 -12.72
N ALA A 174 12.72 -8.95 -13.37
CA ALA A 174 11.30 -8.97 -13.04
C ALA A 174 10.48 -9.60 -14.16
N ALA A 175 9.62 -10.54 -13.81
CA ALA A 175 8.73 -11.21 -14.75
C ALA A 175 7.39 -11.49 -14.08
N ASN A 176 6.31 -11.31 -14.86
CA ASN A 176 4.98 -11.81 -14.52
C ASN A 176 4.52 -12.77 -15.61
N ALA A 177 4.46 -14.05 -15.29
CA ALA A 177 4.04 -15.09 -16.23
C ALA A 177 2.52 -15.25 -16.33
N VAL A 178 1.76 -14.59 -15.45
CA VAL A 178 0.29 -14.68 -15.38
C VAL A 178 -0.32 -13.35 -15.78
N PRO A 179 -0.85 -13.20 -17.01
CA PRO A 179 -1.51 -11.98 -17.44
C PRO A 179 -2.75 -11.69 -16.58
N HIS A 180 -2.91 -10.45 -16.17
CA HIS A 180 -4.16 -9.98 -15.57
C HIS A 180 -5.28 -9.97 -16.62
N THR A 181 -6.45 -10.49 -16.26
CA THR A 181 -7.62 -10.62 -17.16
C THR A 181 -8.88 -9.90 -16.64
N GLY A 182 -8.81 -9.31 -15.45
CA GLY A 182 -9.91 -8.59 -14.82
C GLY A 182 -10.01 -7.11 -15.21
N GLU A 183 -10.63 -6.33 -14.33
CA GLU A 183 -10.66 -4.87 -14.49
C GLU A 183 -9.41 -4.21 -13.93
N LEU A 184 -8.79 -3.33 -14.71
CA LEU A 184 -7.75 -2.40 -14.29
C LEU A 184 -8.37 -1.01 -14.13
N VAL A 185 -8.49 -0.53 -12.90
CA VAL A 185 -9.22 0.70 -12.55
C VAL A 185 -8.23 1.78 -12.15
N ARG A 186 -8.13 2.83 -13.00
CA ARG A 186 -7.27 3.99 -12.73
C ARG A 186 -7.96 5.00 -11.84
N LEU A 187 -7.20 5.56 -10.90
CA LEU A 187 -7.61 6.59 -9.96
C LEU A 187 -6.77 7.85 -10.21
N GLU A 188 -7.43 8.95 -10.56
CA GLU A 188 -6.77 10.22 -10.84
C GLU A 188 -6.29 10.89 -9.55
N PRO A 189 -5.10 11.50 -9.53
CA PRO A 189 -4.62 12.22 -8.35
C PRO A 189 -5.49 13.44 -8.05
N GLY A 190 -5.57 13.80 -6.76
CA GLY A 190 -6.36 14.92 -6.25
C GLY A 190 -7.86 14.66 -6.15
N GLY A 191 -8.38 13.59 -6.75
CA GLY A 191 -9.77 13.15 -6.61
C GLY A 191 -9.99 12.27 -5.39
N VAL A 192 -11.20 12.30 -4.82
CA VAL A 192 -11.65 11.35 -3.80
C VAL A 192 -12.50 10.29 -4.48
N HIS A 193 -12.03 9.06 -4.48
CA HIS A 193 -12.67 7.94 -5.17
C HIS A 193 -13.28 6.98 -4.16
N ALA A 194 -14.62 6.97 -4.04
CA ALA A 194 -15.30 6.00 -3.17
C ALA A 194 -15.13 4.59 -3.73
N LEU A 195 -14.52 3.69 -2.95
CA LEU A 195 -14.38 2.28 -3.30
C LEU A 195 -15.55 1.45 -2.78
N MET A 196 -16.01 1.81 -1.59
CA MET A 196 -17.19 1.25 -0.93
C MET A 196 -17.66 2.21 0.17
N PRO A 197 -18.88 2.04 0.74
CA PRO A 197 -19.33 2.88 1.85
C PRO A 197 -18.32 2.87 3.01
N GLY A 198 -17.87 4.05 3.40
CA GLY A 198 -16.89 4.25 4.46
C GLY A 198 -15.42 4.02 4.08
N LEU A 199 -15.12 3.76 2.79
CA LEU A 199 -13.74 3.66 2.31
C LEU A 199 -13.57 4.43 1.00
N ALA A 200 -12.62 5.37 0.98
CA ALA A 200 -12.26 6.12 -0.21
C ALA A 200 -10.75 6.11 -0.44
N ALA A 201 -10.35 6.21 -1.71
CA ALA A 201 -8.96 6.36 -2.14
C ALA A 201 -8.69 7.79 -2.60
N VAL A 202 -7.47 8.27 -2.37
CA VAL A 202 -6.97 9.56 -2.81
C VAL A 202 -5.58 9.38 -3.40
N GLY A 203 -5.40 9.78 -4.65
CA GLY A 203 -4.10 9.82 -5.31
C GLY A 203 -3.37 11.14 -5.04
N PHE A 204 -2.07 11.06 -4.84
CA PHE A 204 -1.17 12.20 -4.68
C PHE A 204 -0.14 12.18 -5.80
N ASP A 205 -0.09 13.25 -6.58
CA ASP A 205 0.95 13.45 -7.58
C ASP A 205 2.21 13.97 -6.88
N VAL A 206 3.21 13.11 -6.75
CA VAL A 206 4.48 13.38 -6.09
C VAL A 206 5.61 12.63 -6.80
N PRO A 207 6.76 13.27 -7.05
CA PRO A 207 7.93 12.57 -7.54
C PRO A 207 8.51 11.68 -6.43
N ILE A 208 8.86 10.46 -6.81
CA ILE A 208 9.41 9.44 -5.91
C ILE A 208 10.74 8.97 -6.49
N ILE A 209 11.63 8.44 -5.63
CA ILE A 209 12.89 7.85 -6.09
C ILE A 209 12.65 6.68 -7.06
N LEU A 210 13.69 6.26 -7.78
CA LEU A 210 13.66 5.14 -8.72
C LEU A 210 12.74 5.37 -9.94
N GLY A 211 12.51 6.65 -10.28
CA GLY A 211 11.72 7.05 -11.42
C GLY A 211 10.22 6.81 -11.26
N VAL A 212 9.71 6.69 -10.03
CA VAL A 212 8.30 6.46 -9.74
C VAL A 212 7.56 7.79 -9.53
N GLU A 213 6.30 7.85 -9.95
CA GLU A 213 5.45 9.02 -9.81
C GLU A 213 4.11 8.66 -9.17
N GLY A 214 3.75 9.42 -8.13
CA GLY A 214 2.47 9.32 -7.45
C GLY A 214 2.32 8.12 -6.51
N GLU A 215 1.60 8.35 -5.44
CA GLU A 215 1.14 7.34 -4.50
C GLU A 215 -0.30 7.63 -4.11
N GLN A 216 -1.10 6.60 -3.94
CA GLN A 216 -2.47 6.70 -3.43
C GLN A 216 -2.59 6.10 -2.04
N SER A 217 -3.41 6.76 -1.22
CA SER A 217 -3.72 6.34 0.14
C SER A 217 -5.22 6.07 0.28
N LEU A 218 -5.58 5.23 1.24
CA LEU A 218 -6.98 4.98 1.61
C LEU A 218 -7.35 5.79 2.85
N TYR A 219 -8.60 6.21 2.91
CA TYR A 219 -9.23 6.79 4.10
C TYR A 219 -10.46 5.98 4.46
N ALA A 220 -10.49 5.45 5.68
CA ALA A 220 -11.66 4.80 6.24
C ALA A 220 -12.39 5.76 7.18
N ASN A 221 -13.70 5.96 6.98
CA ASN A 221 -14.54 6.81 7.81
C ASN A 221 -15.32 5.93 8.80
N LEU A 222 -14.82 5.85 10.03
CA LEU A 222 -15.46 5.11 11.10
C LEU A 222 -16.64 5.92 11.68
N GLU A 223 -17.80 5.27 11.89
CA GLU A 223 -19.01 5.94 12.37
C GLU A 223 -18.79 6.74 13.67
N ARG A 224 -18.00 6.23 14.59
CA ARG A 224 -17.81 6.80 15.93
C ARG A 224 -16.52 7.60 16.06
N GLU A 225 -15.40 7.00 15.65
CA GLU A 225 -14.06 7.48 15.95
C GLU A 225 -13.58 8.57 14.96
N GLY A 226 -14.00 8.52 13.70
CA GLY A 226 -13.56 9.43 12.65
C GLY A 226 -12.70 8.76 11.61
N LEU A 227 -11.78 9.50 10.98
CA LEU A 227 -11.00 8.99 9.86
C LEU A 227 -9.75 8.23 10.30
N VAL A 228 -9.47 7.15 9.57
CA VAL A 228 -8.20 6.42 9.60
C VAL A 228 -7.55 6.54 8.22
N ALA A 229 -6.28 6.95 8.17
CA ALA A 229 -5.50 6.92 6.95
C ALA A 229 -4.72 5.60 6.84
N LEU A 230 -4.71 4.99 5.64
CA LEU A 230 -3.93 3.79 5.34
C LEU A 230 -3.02 4.10 4.15
N THR A 231 -1.73 3.90 4.33
CA THR A 231 -0.67 4.24 3.36
C THR A 231 0.08 3.00 2.91
N GLY A 232 0.72 3.04 1.74
CA GLY A 232 1.76 2.10 1.34
C GLY A 232 3.09 2.51 1.98
N CYS A 233 3.70 3.54 1.43
CA CYS A 233 4.94 4.13 1.92
C CYS A 233 4.80 5.52 2.54
N GLY A 234 3.74 6.27 2.21
CA GLY A 234 3.55 7.63 2.68
C GLY A 234 4.51 8.65 2.03
N HIS A 235 4.92 8.41 0.78
CA HIS A 235 5.74 9.36 -0.01
C HIS A 235 5.14 10.77 -0.12
N PRO A 236 3.80 10.95 -0.14
CA PRO A 236 3.20 12.28 -0.08
C PRO A 236 3.57 13.07 1.17
N THR A 237 4.13 12.44 2.16
CA THR A 237 4.35 12.85 3.55
C THR A 237 3.08 12.86 4.39
N LEU A 238 3.22 12.49 5.67
CA LEU A 238 2.09 12.50 6.61
C LEU A 238 1.40 13.87 6.69
N GLU A 239 2.17 14.95 6.55
CA GLU A 239 1.68 16.31 6.55
C GLU A 239 0.69 16.58 5.42
N ARG A 240 0.98 16.15 4.19
CA ARG A 240 0.06 16.29 3.05
C ARG A 240 -1.15 15.38 3.17
N ILE A 241 -0.98 14.16 3.69
CA ILE A 241 -2.06 13.20 3.93
C ILE A 241 -3.06 13.77 4.95
N VAL A 242 -2.57 14.34 6.07
CA VAL A 242 -3.41 14.97 7.10
C VAL A 242 -4.06 16.25 6.56
N ALA A 243 -3.30 17.10 5.88
CA ALA A 243 -3.83 18.34 5.30
C ALA A 243 -4.93 18.06 4.28
N PHE A 244 -4.75 17.06 3.39
CA PHE A 244 -5.79 16.68 2.43
C PHE A 244 -7.09 16.26 3.14
N ALA A 245 -6.99 15.43 4.17
CA ALA A 245 -8.16 15.03 4.95
C ALA A 245 -8.85 16.23 5.59
N SER A 246 -8.06 17.11 6.25
CA SER A 246 -8.55 18.33 6.88
C SER A 246 -9.22 19.29 5.89
N ASP A 247 -8.69 19.44 4.69
CA ASP A 247 -9.20 20.40 3.73
C ASP A 247 -10.40 19.89 2.93
N HIS A 248 -10.46 18.58 2.68
CA HIS A 248 -11.39 18.01 1.69
C HIS A 248 -12.37 16.98 2.22
N LEU A 249 -12.06 16.24 3.29
CA LEU A 249 -12.91 15.13 3.74
C LEU A 249 -13.81 15.53 4.91
N ALA A 250 -15.06 15.09 4.87
CA ALA A 250 -15.94 15.17 6.01
C ALA A 250 -15.29 14.45 7.21
N ARG A 251 -15.33 15.08 8.41
CA ARG A 251 -14.65 14.59 9.61
C ARG A 251 -13.12 14.55 9.54
N GLY A 252 -12.52 15.19 8.51
CA GLY A 252 -11.08 15.21 8.26
C GLY A 252 -10.27 16.11 9.18
N ASP A 253 -10.91 16.94 10.01
CA ASP A 253 -10.21 17.88 10.90
C ASP A 253 -9.29 17.21 11.92
N LYS A 254 -9.56 15.94 12.23
CA LYS A 254 -8.71 15.08 13.06
C LYS A 254 -8.74 13.65 12.51
N LEU A 255 -7.57 13.09 12.21
CA LEU A 255 -7.45 11.65 11.96
C LEU A 255 -7.39 10.90 13.30
N TYR A 256 -8.26 9.90 13.46
CA TYR A 256 -8.27 9.02 14.61
C TYR A 256 -7.06 8.08 14.61
N GLY A 257 -6.76 7.49 13.45
CA GLY A 257 -5.74 6.46 13.34
C GLY A 257 -4.95 6.50 12.04
N LEU A 258 -3.86 5.75 12.05
CA LEU A 258 -2.93 5.63 10.93
C LEU A 258 -2.45 4.19 10.82
N TYR A 259 -2.38 3.65 9.59
CA TYR A 259 -1.79 2.36 9.28
C TYR A 259 -0.84 2.50 8.08
N GLY A 260 0.31 1.77 8.12
CA GLY A 260 1.22 1.57 6.99
C GLY A 260 2.54 2.30 7.09
N GLY A 261 3.23 2.43 5.96
CA GLY A 261 4.53 3.07 5.85
C GLY A 261 4.44 4.60 5.91
N LEU A 262 5.47 5.23 6.49
CA LEU A 262 5.59 6.70 6.61
C LEU A 262 6.91 7.22 6.00
N HIS A 263 7.68 6.36 5.36
CA HIS A 263 8.96 6.66 4.71
C HIS A 263 9.91 7.51 5.55
N MET A 264 10.01 7.21 6.86
CA MET A 264 10.82 8.01 7.78
C MET A 264 12.26 7.52 7.90
N ALA A 265 12.48 6.20 8.02
CA ALA A 265 13.80 5.61 8.16
C ALA A 265 13.92 4.27 7.41
N PRO A 266 13.63 4.21 6.10
CA PRO A 266 13.57 2.94 5.36
C PRO A 266 14.91 2.20 5.31
N PHE A 267 16.02 2.92 5.44
CA PHE A 267 17.37 2.35 5.32
C PHE A 267 18.17 2.34 6.64
N GLY A 268 17.51 2.52 7.79
CA GLY A 268 18.15 2.39 9.10
C GLY A 268 18.07 3.63 9.98
N ALA A 269 19.17 4.31 10.27
CA ALA A 269 19.19 5.41 11.24
C ALA A 269 18.42 6.65 10.74
N LEU A 270 17.76 7.34 11.67
CA LEU A 270 17.11 8.63 11.42
C LEU A 270 18.13 9.74 11.18
N THR A 271 17.92 10.53 10.14
CA THR A 271 18.55 11.85 10.02
C THR A 271 17.91 12.83 11.00
N PRO A 272 18.59 13.96 11.33
CA PRO A 272 17.98 15.01 12.17
C PRO A 272 16.65 15.53 11.64
N GLU A 273 16.50 15.62 10.33
CA GLU A 273 15.25 16.06 9.67
C GLU A 273 14.14 15.02 9.84
N GLN A 274 14.44 13.74 9.62
CA GLN A 274 13.47 12.65 9.83
C GLN A 274 13.05 12.55 11.29
N ALA A 275 13.99 12.71 12.23
CA ALA A 275 13.68 12.76 13.66
C ALA A 275 12.80 13.96 14.02
N ALA A 276 12.99 15.12 13.39
CA ALA A 276 12.13 16.28 13.57
C ALA A 276 10.70 16.00 13.08
N ARG A 277 10.54 15.38 11.90
CA ARG A 277 9.22 14.97 11.37
C ARG A 277 8.53 13.98 12.31
N ALA A 278 9.26 12.99 12.85
CA ALA A 278 8.69 12.06 13.82
C ALA A 278 8.19 12.76 15.09
N ARG A 279 8.95 13.77 15.60
CA ARG A 279 8.50 14.58 16.75
C ARG A 279 7.26 15.42 16.43
N ASP A 280 7.17 15.96 15.22
CA ASP A 280 6.05 16.79 14.78
C ASP A 280 4.73 16.01 14.67
N MET A 281 4.76 14.68 14.56
CA MET A 281 3.54 13.86 14.53
C MET A 281 2.62 14.08 15.72
N GLY A 282 3.18 14.42 16.89
CA GLY A 282 2.39 14.68 18.11
C GLY A 282 1.32 15.76 17.93
N ARG A 283 1.52 16.72 17.03
CA ARG A 283 0.55 17.79 16.75
C ARG A 283 -0.76 17.30 16.13
N TYR A 284 -0.75 16.12 15.48
CA TYR A 284 -1.94 15.57 14.82
C TYR A 284 -2.88 14.84 15.78
N GLY A 285 -2.41 14.46 16.96
CA GLY A 285 -3.23 13.88 18.02
C GLY A 285 -3.87 12.54 17.65
N PHE A 286 -3.17 11.67 16.92
CA PHE A 286 -3.63 10.31 16.64
C PHE A 286 -3.89 9.55 17.92
N GLU A 287 -4.91 8.72 17.94
CA GLU A 287 -5.23 7.82 19.06
C GLU A 287 -4.70 6.39 18.83
N ARG A 288 -4.37 6.02 17.59
CA ARG A 288 -3.78 4.74 17.22
C ARG A 288 -2.83 4.90 16.02
N ILE A 289 -1.57 4.51 16.19
CA ILE A 289 -0.55 4.52 15.13
C ILE A 289 -0.06 3.10 14.92
N ALA A 290 -0.47 2.48 13.82
CA ALA A 290 -0.07 1.13 13.41
C ALA A 290 0.90 1.22 12.21
N CYS A 291 1.98 2.00 12.38
CA CYS A 291 2.99 2.17 11.35
C CYS A 291 3.95 0.97 11.27
N ASN A 292 4.43 0.67 10.06
CA ASN A 292 5.34 -0.43 9.79
C ASN A 292 6.20 -0.15 8.54
N HIS A 293 6.78 -1.19 7.95
CA HIS A 293 7.47 -1.17 6.66
C HIS A 293 8.56 -0.06 6.60
N CYS A 294 8.48 0.83 5.59
CA CYS A 294 9.45 1.91 5.36
C CYS A 294 9.42 3.03 6.43
N THR A 295 8.51 2.98 7.41
CA THR A 295 8.61 3.84 8.59
C THR A 295 9.96 3.64 9.28
N GLY A 296 10.43 2.40 9.32
CA GLY A 296 11.71 2.01 9.88
C GLY A 296 11.72 1.94 11.41
N LEU A 297 12.46 0.95 11.96
CA LEU A 297 12.50 0.69 13.40
C LEU A 297 12.94 1.91 14.20
N ALA A 298 13.97 2.64 13.75
CA ALA A 298 14.49 3.80 14.47
C ALA A 298 13.45 4.93 14.62
N ALA A 299 12.54 5.09 13.66
CA ALA A 299 11.44 6.05 13.77
C ALA A 299 10.38 5.58 14.77
N VAL A 300 10.07 4.28 14.77
CA VAL A 300 9.11 3.69 15.71
C VAL A 300 9.63 3.76 17.15
N GLU A 301 10.91 3.44 17.37
CA GLU A 301 11.55 3.59 18.68
C GLU A 301 11.41 5.02 19.21
N LEU A 302 11.70 6.02 18.38
CA LEU A 302 11.52 7.42 18.75
C LEU A 302 10.05 7.76 19.06
N MET A 303 9.09 7.26 18.28
CA MET A 303 7.66 7.47 18.56
C MET A 303 7.25 6.87 19.91
N VAL A 304 7.74 5.68 20.24
CA VAL A 304 7.50 5.02 21.54
C VAL A 304 8.14 5.81 22.69
N GLU A 305 9.37 6.29 22.52
CA GLU A 305 10.05 7.17 23.49
C GLU A 305 9.27 8.47 23.75
N LEU A 306 8.63 9.02 22.70
CA LEU A 306 7.80 10.22 22.80
C LEU A 306 6.41 9.96 23.40
N GLY A 307 6.08 8.70 23.71
CA GLY A 307 4.80 8.31 24.27
C GLY A 307 3.63 8.30 23.29
N TYR A 308 3.90 8.19 22.00
CA TYR A 308 2.84 8.10 21.00
C TYR A 308 2.09 6.76 21.09
N PRO A 309 0.81 6.71 20.71
CA PRO A 309 -0.04 5.53 20.81
C PRO A 309 0.29 4.50 19.70
N VAL A 310 1.54 4.04 19.66
CA VAL A 310 1.99 3.03 18.70
C VAL A 310 1.38 1.68 19.07
N VAL A 311 0.73 1.05 18.09
CA VAL A 311 0.19 -0.30 18.23
C VAL A 311 1.33 -1.31 18.09
N ARG A 312 1.57 -2.09 19.14
CA ARG A 312 2.60 -3.12 19.13
C ARG A 312 2.17 -4.35 18.37
N GLY A 313 3.14 -5.05 17.82
CA GLY A 313 2.97 -6.35 17.19
C GLY A 313 3.52 -7.48 18.06
N THR A 314 3.73 -8.65 17.43
CA THR A 314 4.22 -9.85 18.08
C THR A 314 5.71 -10.10 17.84
N GLY A 315 6.32 -9.46 16.85
CA GLY A 315 7.70 -9.73 16.41
C GLY A 315 7.91 -11.13 15.84
N ARG A 316 6.83 -11.80 15.40
CA ARG A 316 6.85 -13.16 14.88
C ARG A 316 6.96 -13.17 13.35
N ASP A 317 7.04 -14.38 12.78
CA ASP A 317 6.92 -14.63 11.35
C ASP A 317 7.90 -13.83 10.48
N GLY A 318 9.08 -13.55 11.01
CA GLY A 318 10.13 -12.80 10.35
C GLY A 318 10.00 -11.29 10.44
N SER A 319 9.07 -10.75 11.26
CA SER A 319 8.99 -9.31 11.55
C SER A 319 10.28 -8.78 12.13
N VAL A 320 10.62 -7.52 11.83
CA VAL A 320 11.83 -6.86 12.34
C VAL A 320 11.74 -6.61 13.85
N SER A 321 10.54 -6.30 14.38
CA SER A 321 10.35 -5.93 15.78
C SER A 321 8.94 -6.25 16.28
N ASP A 322 8.79 -6.34 17.62
CA ASP A 322 7.49 -6.36 18.31
C ASP A 322 6.95 -4.96 18.66
N LEU A 323 7.70 -3.93 18.36
CA LEU A 323 7.29 -2.53 18.66
C LEU A 323 6.16 -2.05 17.76
N TYR A 324 5.89 -2.71 16.63
CA TYR A 324 4.88 -2.33 15.67
C TYR A 324 4.18 -3.55 15.05
N VAL A 325 3.06 -3.29 14.36
CA VAL A 325 2.28 -4.33 13.66
C VAL A 325 3.09 -4.90 12.50
N GLY A 326 3.58 -6.13 12.66
CA GLY A 326 4.42 -6.83 11.69
C GLY A 326 3.72 -8.01 11.03
N ASN A 327 4.52 -8.87 10.40
CA ASN A 327 4.04 -10.04 9.66
C ASN A 327 3.06 -10.91 10.46
N GLY A 328 1.86 -11.13 9.91
CA GLY A 328 0.81 -11.95 10.54
C GLY A 328 0.01 -11.25 11.64
N ASP A 329 0.44 -10.08 12.11
CA ASP A 329 -0.31 -9.30 13.09
C ASP A 329 -1.53 -8.62 12.48
N SER A 330 -2.50 -8.28 13.32
CA SER A 330 -3.68 -7.52 12.90
C SER A 330 -3.95 -6.36 13.85
N VAL A 331 -4.48 -5.27 13.29
CA VAL A 331 -5.00 -4.14 14.05
C VAL A 331 -6.43 -3.85 13.61
N THR A 332 -7.30 -3.51 14.57
CA THR A 332 -8.67 -3.07 14.29
C THR A 332 -8.83 -1.62 14.72
N PHE A 333 -9.47 -0.83 13.88
CA PHE A 333 -9.92 0.53 14.14
C PHE A 333 -11.46 0.54 14.11
N GLY A 334 -12.11 1.07 15.17
CA GLY A 334 -13.54 1.03 15.39
C GLY A 334 -13.96 0.05 16.46
#